data_8eed15b30affb56157027f921fcc279c
#
_entry.id   8eed15b30affb56157027f921fcc279c
#
_cell.length_a   1.000
_cell.length_b   1.000
_cell.length_c   1.000
_cell.angle_alpha   90.00
_cell.angle_beta   90.00
_cell.angle_gamma   90.00
#
_symmetry.space_group_name_H-M   'P 1'
#
loop_
_entity.id
_entity.type
_entity.pdbx_description
1 polymer ?
#
loop_
_entity_poly.entity_id
_entity_poly.type
_entity_poly.pdbx_seq_one_letter_code
_entity_poly.pdbx_strand_id
1 'polypeptide(L)'
;MKTSSAYLLVFHGSRDPRPAMAVTRLAALVQEKISQPTERLGSKSEFSPSLAVLEADNRVLVGTAALELVITPLHQQIEAFAQQAQSQGCSRLQIIPLFLLSGVHVKEDIPAAVAKVRSPIKLELKPHLGSYQGIKSLLSRQFADLSHQDRILLSHGSRRPGGNREVENLAAFFGAITAYWSIEPRLSQQIESLIAQGSQTIAILPYFLFAGGITAAIEAQVFELSQKHPNVNISLGKSLGATGELAEIIVEEGWG
;
A
#
# COMPACT_ATOMS: atom_id res chain seq x y z
N MET A 1 -30.38 9.67 -7.01
CA MET A 1 -29.72 9.77 -5.68
C MET A 1 -28.27 9.39 -5.86
N LYS A 2 -27.31 10.29 -5.57
CA LYS A 2 -25.88 9.91 -5.54
C LYS A 2 -25.69 8.92 -4.38
N THR A 3 -25.25 7.72 -4.66
CA THR A 3 -24.94 6.70 -3.67
C THR A 3 -23.67 7.11 -2.93
N SER A 4 -23.79 7.52 -1.68
CA SER A 4 -22.64 7.83 -0.84
C SER A 4 -21.92 6.52 -0.48
N SER A 5 -20.59 6.50 -0.61
CA SER A 5 -19.75 5.32 -0.34
C SER A 5 -18.87 5.58 0.87
N ALA A 6 -18.69 4.55 1.71
CA ALA A 6 -17.66 4.52 2.74
C ALA A 6 -16.49 3.62 2.29
N TYR A 7 -15.31 3.83 2.87
CA TYR A 7 -14.08 3.11 2.53
C TYR A 7 -13.43 2.55 3.79
N LEU A 8 -13.06 1.28 3.76
CA LEU A 8 -12.37 0.61 4.86
C LEU A 8 -11.04 0.06 4.36
N LEU A 9 -9.96 0.63 4.85
CA LEU A 9 -8.61 0.20 4.56
C LEU A 9 -8.23 -0.96 5.48
N VAL A 10 -8.07 -2.16 4.93
CA VAL A 10 -7.73 -3.38 5.69
C VAL A 10 -6.24 -3.66 5.61
N PHE A 11 -5.57 -3.70 6.74
CA PHE A 11 -4.14 -3.98 6.84
C PHE A 11 -3.85 -5.23 7.69
N HIS A 12 -2.62 -5.73 7.64
CA HIS A 12 -2.25 -6.97 8.32
C HIS A 12 -2.47 -6.91 9.84
N GLY A 13 -2.10 -5.81 10.46
CA GLY A 13 -1.91 -5.70 11.90
C GLY A 13 -0.44 -5.85 12.28
N SER A 14 -0.03 -5.30 13.42
CA SER A 14 1.35 -5.38 13.90
C SER A 14 1.43 -5.16 15.40
N ARG A 15 2.41 -5.80 16.06
CA ARG A 15 2.79 -5.46 17.45
C ARG A 15 3.58 -4.15 17.53
N ASP A 16 4.25 -3.78 16.44
CA ASP A 16 4.89 -2.49 16.28
C ASP A 16 3.80 -1.44 15.99
N PRO A 17 3.73 -0.33 16.73
CA PRO A 17 2.69 0.69 16.54
C PRO A 17 2.85 1.50 15.25
N ARG A 18 4.05 1.56 14.65
CA ARG A 18 4.35 2.39 13.47
C ARG A 18 3.46 2.07 12.26
N PRO A 19 3.24 0.80 11.85
CA PRO A 19 2.31 0.49 10.77
C PRO A 19 0.88 0.94 11.03
N ALA A 20 0.35 0.78 12.24
CA ALA A 20 -1.00 1.23 12.57
C ALA A 20 -1.13 2.76 12.48
N MET A 21 -0.14 3.51 12.99
CA MET A 21 -0.08 4.98 12.86
C MET A 21 -0.01 5.40 11.39
N ALA A 22 0.78 4.69 10.57
CA ALA A 22 0.89 4.96 9.14
C ALA A 22 -0.43 4.72 8.40
N VAL A 23 -1.16 3.64 8.73
CA VAL A 23 -2.48 3.36 8.14
C VAL A 23 -3.49 4.44 8.52
N THR A 24 -3.50 4.88 9.79
CA THR A 24 -4.37 5.98 10.23
C THR A 24 -4.06 7.27 9.47
N ARG A 25 -2.77 7.60 9.29
CA ARG A 25 -2.36 8.75 8.46
C ARG A 25 -2.80 8.60 7.00
N LEU A 26 -2.62 7.41 6.42
CA LEU A 26 -3.04 7.13 5.04
C LEU A 26 -4.55 7.29 4.88
N ALA A 27 -5.34 6.80 5.83
CA ALA A 27 -6.79 6.97 5.84
C ALA A 27 -7.19 8.45 5.86
N ALA A 28 -6.51 9.28 6.67
CA ALA A 28 -6.74 10.72 6.71
C ALA A 28 -6.40 11.39 5.36
N LEU A 29 -5.29 11.01 4.71
CA LEU A 29 -4.91 11.52 3.39
C LEU A 29 -5.91 11.10 2.31
N VAL A 30 -6.39 9.86 2.35
CA VAL A 30 -7.44 9.37 1.44
C VAL A 30 -8.73 10.17 1.66
N GLN A 31 -9.14 10.36 2.92
CA GLN A 31 -10.31 11.16 3.29
C GLN A 31 -10.21 12.60 2.75
N GLU A 32 -9.05 13.23 2.92
CA GLU A 32 -8.80 14.59 2.42
C GLU A 32 -8.91 14.66 0.90
N LYS A 33 -8.25 13.76 0.17
CA LYS A 33 -8.29 13.74 -1.30
C LYS A 33 -9.70 13.54 -1.85
N ILE A 34 -10.50 12.68 -1.20
CA ILE A 34 -11.89 12.44 -1.59
C ILE A 34 -12.76 13.66 -1.35
N SER A 35 -12.50 14.40 -0.26
CA SER A 35 -13.30 15.57 0.14
C SER A 35 -12.96 16.82 -0.67
N GLN A 36 -11.83 16.86 -1.39
CA GLN A 36 -11.48 17.98 -2.26
C GLN A 36 -12.38 17.97 -3.49
N PRO A 37 -12.97 19.10 -3.89
CA PRO A 37 -13.70 19.22 -5.14
C PRO A 37 -12.76 18.89 -6.30
N THR A 38 -13.07 17.86 -7.10
CA THR A 38 -12.32 17.59 -8.33
C THR A 38 -12.60 18.73 -9.29
N GLU A 39 -11.66 19.65 -9.48
CA GLU A 39 -11.66 20.53 -10.64
C GLU A 39 -11.47 19.66 -11.89
N ARG A 40 -12.56 19.14 -12.42
CA ARG A 40 -12.57 18.56 -13.76
C ARG A 40 -12.31 19.69 -14.75
N LEU A 41 -11.08 19.79 -15.22
CA LEU A 41 -10.75 20.54 -16.42
C LEU A 41 -11.58 19.96 -17.59
N GLY A 42 -12.69 20.61 -17.90
CA GLY A 42 -13.53 20.22 -19.02
C GLY A 42 -14.63 21.23 -19.34
N SER A 43 -14.35 22.08 -20.32
CA SER A 43 -15.21 23.00 -21.08
C SER A 43 -15.48 24.37 -20.46
N LYS A 44 -14.90 25.37 -21.15
CA LYS A 44 -15.33 26.75 -21.14
C LYS A 44 -16.81 26.82 -21.53
N SER A 45 -17.65 27.24 -20.62
CA SER A 45 -18.99 27.78 -20.92
C SER A 45 -19.25 28.95 -19.98
N GLU A 46 -19.77 30.00 -20.60
CA GLU A 46 -19.87 31.38 -20.15
C GLU A 46 -20.64 31.60 -18.84
N PHE A 47 -20.25 32.65 -18.15
CA PHE A 47 -20.82 33.31 -16.99
C PHE A 47 -22.35 33.23 -16.84
N SER A 48 -22.80 32.77 -15.68
CA SER A 48 -23.98 33.29 -14.99
C SER A 48 -23.78 33.15 -13.49
N PRO A 49 -23.84 34.22 -12.68
CA PRO A 49 -23.78 34.18 -11.24
C PRO A 49 -25.16 33.81 -10.69
N SER A 50 -25.49 32.56 -10.64
CA SER A 50 -26.64 32.07 -9.88
C SER A 50 -26.14 31.47 -8.57
N LEU A 51 -26.77 31.90 -7.46
CA LEU A 51 -26.49 31.41 -6.10
C LEU A 51 -26.29 29.90 -6.10
N ALA A 52 -25.03 29.43 -6.09
CA ALA A 52 -24.70 28.08 -5.77
C ALA A 52 -24.90 27.91 -4.26
N VAL A 53 -26.03 27.33 -3.87
CA VAL A 53 -26.15 26.69 -2.57
C VAL A 53 -25.05 25.65 -2.54
N LEU A 54 -24.02 25.92 -1.74
CA LEU A 54 -22.98 24.98 -1.39
C LEU A 54 -23.64 23.84 -0.60
N GLU A 55 -24.17 22.83 -1.30
CA GLU A 55 -24.45 21.53 -0.72
C GLU A 55 -23.13 20.79 -0.48
N ALA A 56 -22.39 21.27 0.51
CA ALA A 56 -21.22 20.62 1.05
C ALA A 56 -21.66 19.59 2.10
N ASP A 57 -22.17 18.46 1.67
CA ASP A 57 -22.32 17.29 2.54
C ASP A 57 -22.00 15.98 1.83
N ASN A 58 -20.85 15.97 1.15
CA ASN A 58 -20.24 14.76 0.63
C ASN A 58 -19.22 14.23 1.66
N ARG A 59 -19.69 13.95 2.89
CA ARG A 59 -18.87 13.33 3.93
C ARG A 59 -18.61 11.89 3.55
N VAL A 60 -17.51 11.68 2.83
CA VAL A 60 -17.01 10.33 2.61
C VAL A 60 -16.40 9.83 3.91
N LEU A 61 -16.80 8.65 4.37
CA LEU A 61 -16.27 8.03 5.56
C LEU A 61 -15.12 7.08 5.19
N VAL A 62 -13.93 7.31 5.72
CA VAL A 62 -12.77 6.42 5.57
C VAL A 62 -12.38 5.88 6.94
N GLY A 63 -12.28 4.56 7.06
CA GLY A 63 -11.87 3.87 8.27
C GLY A 63 -10.74 2.88 8.03
N THR A 64 -10.28 2.26 9.11
CA THR A 64 -9.22 1.25 9.08
C THR A 64 -9.63 0.02 9.86
N ALA A 65 -9.20 -1.17 9.42
CA ALA A 65 -9.39 -2.42 10.16
C ALA A 65 -8.14 -3.29 10.05
N ALA A 66 -7.78 -3.97 11.14
CA ALA A 66 -6.66 -4.89 11.17
C ALA A 66 -7.12 -6.34 11.02
N LEU A 67 -6.41 -7.12 10.19
CA LEU A 67 -6.72 -8.53 9.97
C LEU A 67 -6.36 -9.38 11.18
N GLU A 68 -5.18 -9.13 11.77
CA GLU A 68 -4.59 -9.92 12.86
C GLU A 68 -4.04 -9.03 13.97
N LEU A 69 -3.62 -9.67 15.07
CA LEU A 69 -2.97 -9.02 16.23
C LEU A 69 -3.84 -7.95 16.92
N VAL A 70 -5.16 -8.09 16.81
CA VAL A 70 -6.18 -7.26 17.47
C VAL A 70 -7.20 -8.16 18.16
N ILE A 71 -7.90 -7.63 19.18
CA ILE A 71 -8.89 -8.39 19.95
C ILE A 71 -10.14 -8.67 19.10
N THR A 72 -10.60 -7.67 18.35
CA THR A 72 -11.83 -7.76 17.56
C THR A 72 -11.55 -8.38 16.20
N PRO A 73 -12.17 -9.53 15.85
CA PRO A 73 -12.01 -10.15 14.54
C PRO A 73 -12.40 -9.24 13.38
N LEU A 74 -11.76 -9.39 12.20
CA LEU A 74 -11.97 -8.51 11.04
C LEU A 74 -13.46 -8.39 10.64
N HIS A 75 -14.21 -9.49 10.62
CA HIS A 75 -15.63 -9.44 10.25
C HIS A 75 -16.46 -8.55 11.17
N GLN A 76 -16.16 -8.52 12.48
CA GLN A 76 -16.85 -7.65 13.44
C GLN A 76 -16.44 -6.18 13.28
N GLN A 77 -15.16 -5.92 12.95
CA GLN A 77 -14.70 -4.57 12.63
C GLN A 77 -15.42 -4.02 11.38
N ILE A 78 -15.56 -4.86 10.33
CA ILE A 78 -16.29 -4.50 9.10
C ILE A 78 -17.77 -4.25 9.41
N GLU A 79 -18.41 -5.11 10.22
CA GLU A 79 -19.81 -4.98 10.59
C GLU A 79 -20.09 -3.67 11.35
N ALA A 80 -19.29 -3.37 12.36
CA ALA A 80 -19.38 -2.13 13.12
C ALA A 80 -19.20 -0.88 12.25
N PHE A 81 -18.21 -0.91 11.34
CA PHE A 81 -17.98 0.19 10.42
C PHE A 81 -19.09 0.34 9.36
N ALA A 82 -19.68 -0.76 8.89
CA ALA A 82 -20.83 -0.73 7.98
C ALA A 82 -22.07 -0.12 8.63
N GLN A 83 -22.32 -0.40 9.91
CA GLN A 83 -23.40 0.23 10.70
C GLN A 83 -23.15 1.73 10.86
N GLN A 84 -21.91 2.14 11.18
CA GLN A 84 -21.53 3.54 11.24
C GLN A 84 -21.73 4.24 9.89
N ALA A 85 -21.30 3.62 8.79
CA ALA A 85 -21.46 4.15 7.44
C ALA A 85 -22.94 4.33 7.08
N GLN A 86 -23.78 3.34 7.41
CA GLN A 86 -25.25 3.45 7.22
C GLN A 86 -25.84 4.63 7.98
N SER A 87 -25.46 4.81 9.25
CA SER A 87 -25.98 5.92 10.08
C SER A 87 -25.60 7.31 9.52
N GLN A 88 -24.55 7.36 8.68
CA GLN A 88 -24.13 8.57 7.96
C GLN A 88 -24.68 8.64 6.52
N GLY A 89 -25.64 7.79 6.18
CA GLY A 89 -26.31 7.81 4.88
C GLY A 89 -25.55 7.11 3.74
N CYS A 90 -24.47 6.37 4.03
CA CYS A 90 -23.80 5.57 3.02
C CYS A 90 -24.64 4.34 2.67
N SER A 91 -24.67 3.96 1.39
CA SER A 91 -25.38 2.77 0.88
C SER A 91 -24.44 1.62 0.50
N ARG A 92 -23.13 1.89 0.44
CA ARG A 92 -22.10 0.88 0.17
C ARG A 92 -20.84 1.11 0.99
N LEU A 93 -20.13 0.02 1.26
CA LEU A 93 -18.82 0.00 1.89
C LEU A 93 -17.83 -0.69 0.95
N GLN A 94 -16.82 0.04 0.53
CA GLN A 94 -15.70 -0.48 -0.26
C GLN A 94 -14.58 -0.89 0.69
N ILE A 95 -14.16 -2.16 0.62
CA ILE A 95 -13.13 -2.74 1.47
C ILE A 95 -11.87 -2.88 0.62
N ILE A 96 -10.81 -2.16 0.99
CA ILE A 96 -9.56 -2.09 0.24
C ILE A 96 -8.46 -2.78 1.04
N PRO A 97 -7.98 -3.96 0.57
CA PRO A 97 -6.86 -4.65 1.20
C PRO A 97 -5.53 -3.91 0.95
N LEU A 98 -4.92 -3.38 2.00
CA LEU A 98 -3.59 -2.75 1.95
C LEU A 98 -2.49 -3.81 2.00
N PHE A 99 -2.44 -4.65 0.98
CA PHE A 99 -1.47 -5.72 0.79
C PHE A 99 -0.78 -5.56 -0.55
N LEU A 100 0.54 -5.77 -0.57
CA LEU A 100 1.34 -5.62 -1.79
C LEU A 100 1.37 -6.89 -2.64
N LEU A 101 1.06 -8.05 -2.07
CA LEU A 101 1.09 -9.35 -2.73
C LEU A 101 -0.22 -10.10 -2.53
N SER A 102 -0.62 -10.89 -3.53
CA SER A 102 -1.82 -11.73 -3.51
C SER A 102 -1.60 -13.03 -2.70
N GLY A 103 -1.17 -12.89 -1.43
CA GLY A 103 -0.97 -13.99 -0.50
C GLY A 103 -2.29 -14.60 0.03
N VAL A 104 -2.16 -15.51 1.02
CA VAL A 104 -3.31 -16.17 1.66
C VAL A 104 -4.30 -15.18 2.25
N HIS A 105 -3.82 -14.12 2.87
CA HIS A 105 -4.69 -13.10 3.47
C HIS A 105 -5.61 -12.44 2.44
N VAL A 106 -5.09 -12.14 1.24
CA VAL A 106 -5.86 -11.55 0.15
C VAL A 106 -6.80 -12.55 -0.51
N LYS A 107 -6.35 -13.80 -0.69
CA LYS A 107 -7.12 -14.82 -1.43
C LYS A 107 -8.14 -15.57 -0.58
N GLU A 108 -7.89 -15.69 0.72
CA GLU A 108 -8.67 -16.56 1.60
C GLU A 108 -9.22 -15.80 2.82
N ASP A 109 -8.36 -15.22 3.68
CA ASP A 109 -8.75 -14.72 4.99
C ASP A 109 -9.68 -13.51 4.93
N ILE A 110 -9.35 -12.51 4.10
CA ILE A 110 -10.18 -11.31 3.94
C ILE A 110 -11.51 -11.65 3.26
N PRO A 111 -11.56 -12.39 2.13
CA PRO A 111 -12.84 -12.83 1.54
C PRO A 111 -13.69 -13.64 2.52
N ALA A 112 -13.09 -14.56 3.27
CA ALA A 112 -13.80 -15.34 4.28
C ALA A 112 -14.35 -14.48 5.44
N ALA A 113 -13.61 -13.44 5.84
CA ALA A 113 -14.09 -12.49 6.84
C ALA A 113 -15.26 -11.66 6.29
N VAL A 114 -15.15 -11.14 5.07
CA VAL A 114 -16.22 -10.35 4.42
C VAL A 114 -17.49 -11.19 4.26
N ALA A 115 -17.38 -12.47 3.89
CA ALA A 115 -18.52 -13.38 3.73
C ALA A 115 -19.28 -13.64 5.04
N LYS A 116 -18.68 -13.44 6.20
CA LYS A 116 -19.31 -13.61 7.53
C LYS A 116 -20.08 -12.37 8.00
N VAL A 117 -19.88 -11.22 7.35
CA VAL A 117 -20.45 -9.95 7.80
C VAL A 117 -21.95 -9.88 7.51
N ARG A 118 -22.72 -9.52 8.51
CA ARG A 118 -24.13 -9.15 8.36
C ARG A 118 -24.19 -7.63 8.19
N SER A 119 -24.23 -7.18 6.95
CA SER A 119 -24.17 -5.75 6.65
C SER A 119 -25.54 -5.17 6.30
N PRO A 120 -25.88 -3.99 6.81
CA PRO A 120 -27.07 -3.25 6.40
C PRO A 120 -26.90 -2.53 5.06
N ILE A 121 -25.66 -2.44 4.54
CA ILE A 121 -25.31 -1.80 3.28
C ILE A 121 -24.51 -2.76 2.39
N LYS A 122 -24.42 -2.45 1.09
CA LYS A 122 -23.66 -3.27 0.14
C LYS A 122 -22.17 -3.28 0.47
N LEU A 123 -21.57 -4.47 0.60
CA LEU A 123 -20.12 -4.63 0.74
C LEU A 123 -19.48 -4.91 -0.63
N GLU A 124 -18.38 -4.23 -0.92
CA GLU A 124 -17.59 -4.42 -2.14
C GLU A 124 -16.13 -4.62 -1.76
N LEU A 125 -15.63 -5.86 -1.92
CA LEU A 125 -14.22 -6.15 -1.76
C LEU A 125 -13.46 -5.76 -3.02
N LYS A 126 -12.54 -4.82 -2.89
CA LYS A 126 -11.70 -4.32 -3.99
C LYS A 126 -10.45 -5.18 -4.17
N PRO A 127 -9.80 -5.12 -5.34
CA PRO A 127 -8.47 -5.71 -5.52
C PRO A 127 -7.49 -5.17 -4.47
N HIS A 128 -6.46 -5.97 -4.12
CA HIS A 128 -5.43 -5.55 -3.17
C HIS A 128 -4.52 -4.46 -3.77
N LEU A 129 -3.98 -3.62 -2.91
CA LEU A 129 -3.20 -2.43 -3.29
C LEU A 129 -2.06 -2.73 -4.28
N GLY A 130 -1.33 -3.84 -4.10
CA GLY A 130 -0.22 -4.22 -4.99
C GLY A 130 -0.62 -4.52 -6.43
N SER A 131 -1.90 -4.74 -6.72
CA SER A 131 -2.43 -4.92 -8.08
C SER A 131 -2.68 -3.62 -8.83
N TYR A 132 -2.64 -2.46 -8.14
CA TYR A 132 -2.88 -1.15 -8.74
C TYR A 132 -1.70 -0.74 -9.62
N GLN A 133 -2.00 -0.17 -10.81
CA GLN A 133 -0.96 0.24 -11.76
C GLN A 133 -0.10 1.39 -11.22
N GLY A 134 -0.69 2.29 -10.45
CA GLY A 134 0.00 3.39 -9.78
C GLY A 134 1.15 2.93 -8.87
N ILE A 135 1.07 1.73 -8.29
CA ILE A 135 2.17 1.15 -7.49
C ILE A 135 3.43 0.94 -8.35
N LYS A 136 3.30 0.46 -9.59
CA LYS A 136 4.45 0.33 -10.50
C LYS A 136 5.05 1.68 -10.84
N SER A 137 4.21 2.68 -11.09
CA SER A 137 4.64 4.05 -11.38
C SER A 137 5.38 4.67 -10.19
N LEU A 138 4.89 4.47 -8.97
CA LEU A 138 5.53 4.91 -7.73
C LEU A 138 6.92 4.26 -7.55
N LEU A 139 7.04 2.94 -7.72
CA LEU A 139 8.31 2.21 -7.64
C LEU A 139 9.29 2.65 -8.73
N SER A 140 8.81 2.92 -9.95
CA SER A 140 9.65 3.42 -11.05
C SER A 140 10.33 4.74 -10.68
N ARG A 141 9.58 5.68 -10.09
CA ARG A 141 10.14 6.95 -9.60
C ARG A 141 11.16 6.74 -8.48
N GLN A 142 10.83 5.90 -7.50
CA GLN A 142 11.74 5.60 -6.40
C GLN A 142 13.06 4.97 -6.90
N PHE A 143 13.03 4.10 -7.90
CA PHE A 143 14.25 3.57 -8.52
C PHE A 143 14.99 4.63 -9.34
N ALA A 144 14.28 5.54 -10.02
CA ALA A 144 14.92 6.64 -10.77
C ALA A 144 15.70 7.58 -9.84
N ASP A 145 15.15 7.87 -8.66
CA ASP A 145 15.79 8.73 -7.65
C ASP A 145 17.09 8.12 -7.08
N LEU A 146 17.26 6.79 -7.15
CA LEU A 146 18.44 6.11 -6.60
C LEU A 146 19.63 6.04 -7.57
N SER A 147 19.46 6.28 -8.89
CA SER A 147 20.52 6.44 -9.92
C SER A 147 21.69 5.44 -9.85
N HIS A 148 21.43 4.13 -9.79
CA HIS A 148 22.45 3.10 -9.59
C HIS A 148 22.49 2.10 -10.73
N GLN A 149 23.67 1.43 -10.91
CA GLN A 149 23.90 0.43 -11.93
C GLN A 149 23.10 -0.84 -11.67
N ASP A 150 23.19 -1.37 -10.45
CA ASP A 150 22.50 -2.59 -10.04
C ASP A 150 21.36 -2.30 -9.09
N ARG A 151 20.27 -3.03 -9.25
CA ARG A 151 19.02 -2.82 -8.53
C ARG A 151 18.56 -4.08 -7.83
N ILE A 152 18.17 -3.94 -6.57
CA ILE A 152 17.57 -5.03 -5.77
C ILE A 152 16.17 -4.60 -5.35
N LEU A 153 15.16 -5.41 -5.67
CA LEU A 153 13.82 -5.30 -5.09
C LEU A 153 13.74 -6.24 -3.90
N LEU A 154 13.69 -5.68 -2.70
CA LEU A 154 13.68 -6.43 -1.45
C LEU A 154 12.26 -6.59 -0.91
N SER A 155 11.77 -7.82 -0.77
CA SER A 155 10.46 -8.10 -0.19
C SER A 155 10.56 -9.05 1.02
N HIS A 156 9.41 -9.33 1.65
CA HIS A 156 9.39 -10.29 2.76
C HIS A 156 9.79 -11.70 2.34
N GLY A 157 9.36 -12.13 1.15
CA GLY A 157 9.51 -13.50 0.67
C GLY A 157 8.43 -14.46 1.19
N SER A 158 8.12 -15.46 0.39
CA SER A 158 7.13 -16.49 0.69
C SER A 158 7.73 -17.89 0.53
N ARG A 159 7.48 -18.78 1.50
CA ARG A 159 7.86 -20.21 1.41
C ARG A 159 6.90 -21.03 0.55
N ARG A 160 5.78 -20.45 0.12
CA ARG A 160 4.80 -21.15 -0.73
C ARG A 160 5.31 -21.24 -2.17
N PRO A 161 5.17 -22.38 -2.85
CA PRO A 161 5.49 -22.49 -4.27
C PRO A 161 4.76 -21.41 -5.09
N GLY A 162 5.50 -20.68 -5.91
CA GLY A 162 4.98 -19.59 -6.74
C GLY A 162 4.60 -18.32 -5.99
N GLY A 163 4.74 -18.25 -4.65
CA GLY A 163 4.37 -17.09 -3.84
C GLY A 163 5.23 -15.85 -4.06
N ASN A 164 6.38 -16.00 -4.73
CA ASN A 164 7.29 -14.89 -5.04
C ASN A 164 7.19 -14.40 -6.49
N ARG A 165 6.42 -15.09 -7.34
CA ARG A 165 6.34 -14.79 -8.78
C ARG A 165 5.94 -13.34 -9.08
N GLU A 166 5.05 -12.76 -8.29
CA GLU A 166 4.63 -11.36 -8.45
C GLU A 166 5.81 -10.40 -8.22
N VAL A 167 6.62 -10.64 -7.19
CA VAL A 167 7.82 -9.84 -6.89
C VAL A 167 8.91 -10.05 -7.94
N GLU A 168 9.12 -11.29 -8.38
CA GLU A 168 10.08 -11.64 -9.43
C GLU A 168 9.75 -10.94 -10.76
N ASN A 169 8.46 -10.96 -11.15
CA ASN A 169 8.00 -10.26 -12.35
C ASN A 169 8.15 -8.74 -12.22
N LEU A 170 7.86 -8.21 -11.03
CA LEU A 170 8.01 -6.79 -10.74
C LEU A 170 9.49 -6.36 -10.77
N ALA A 171 10.38 -7.14 -10.18
CA ALA A 171 11.81 -6.89 -10.21
C ALA A 171 12.35 -6.92 -11.66
N ALA A 172 11.96 -7.95 -12.44
CA ALA A 172 12.35 -8.05 -13.85
C ALA A 172 11.89 -6.84 -14.68
N PHE A 173 10.68 -6.32 -14.41
CA PHE A 173 10.18 -5.11 -15.08
C PHE A 173 11.07 -3.89 -14.84
N PHE A 174 11.69 -3.78 -13.65
CA PHE A 174 12.61 -2.69 -13.29
C PHE A 174 14.09 -2.98 -13.61
N GLY A 175 14.41 -4.11 -14.23
CA GLY A 175 15.79 -4.56 -14.41
C GLY A 175 16.49 -4.79 -13.06
N ALA A 176 15.75 -5.22 -12.06
CA ALA A 176 16.23 -5.50 -10.72
C ALA A 176 16.29 -7.00 -10.47
N ILE A 177 17.16 -7.43 -9.55
CA ILE A 177 17.11 -8.77 -8.97
C ILE A 177 16.29 -8.77 -7.69
N THR A 178 15.78 -9.93 -7.28
CA THR A 178 15.03 -10.05 -6.02
C THR A 178 15.95 -10.41 -4.86
N ALA A 179 15.65 -9.86 -3.69
CA ALA A 179 16.13 -10.35 -2.41
C ALA A 179 14.96 -10.48 -1.44
N TYR A 180 15.10 -11.34 -0.43
CA TYR A 180 14.03 -11.61 0.51
C TYR A 180 14.50 -11.51 1.96
N TRP A 181 13.59 -11.04 2.82
CA TRP A 181 13.84 -10.96 4.26
C TRP A 181 13.77 -12.33 4.93
N SER A 182 12.78 -13.17 4.61
CA SER A 182 12.49 -14.40 5.35
C SER A 182 13.00 -15.69 4.70
N ILE A 183 13.42 -15.64 3.43
CA ILE A 183 13.90 -16.77 2.63
C ILE A 183 15.12 -16.38 1.81
N GLU A 184 15.77 -17.35 1.15
CA GLU A 184 16.82 -17.09 0.17
C GLU A 184 16.24 -16.73 -1.22
N PRO A 185 17.00 -15.97 -2.02
CA PRO A 185 18.28 -15.32 -1.67
C PRO A 185 18.08 -14.14 -0.71
N ARG A 186 18.93 -14.07 0.33
CA ARG A 186 18.93 -12.98 1.31
C ARG A 186 19.56 -11.72 0.73
N LEU A 187 19.25 -10.57 1.34
CA LEU A 187 19.81 -9.28 0.93
C LEU A 187 21.35 -9.30 0.92
N SER A 188 21.98 -9.78 1.98
CA SER A 188 23.45 -9.87 2.05
C SER A 188 24.05 -10.73 0.95
N GLN A 189 23.44 -11.88 0.64
CA GLN A 189 23.91 -12.78 -0.44
C GLN A 189 23.85 -12.08 -1.80
N GLN A 190 22.78 -11.35 -2.09
CA GLN A 190 22.64 -10.62 -3.35
C GLN A 190 23.63 -9.47 -3.48
N ILE A 191 23.83 -8.69 -2.41
CA ILE A 191 24.81 -7.61 -2.38
C ILE A 191 26.23 -8.17 -2.59
N GLU A 192 26.61 -9.21 -1.86
CA GLU A 192 27.94 -9.85 -1.98
C GLU A 192 28.15 -10.43 -3.40
N SER A 193 27.12 -11.03 -3.98
CA SER A 193 27.16 -11.53 -5.35
C SER A 193 27.38 -10.43 -6.38
N LEU A 194 26.68 -9.30 -6.27
CA LEU A 194 26.86 -8.15 -7.16
C LEU A 194 28.26 -7.55 -7.02
N ILE A 195 28.75 -7.41 -5.79
CA ILE A 195 30.12 -6.91 -5.52
C ILE A 195 31.17 -7.82 -6.17
N ALA A 196 31.02 -9.15 -6.03
CA ALA A 196 31.90 -10.12 -6.65
C ALA A 196 31.89 -10.06 -8.18
N GLN A 197 30.79 -9.56 -8.79
CA GLN A 197 30.65 -9.31 -10.24
C GLN A 197 31.19 -7.93 -10.66
N GLY A 198 31.72 -7.14 -9.73
CA GLY A 198 32.33 -5.84 -10.01
C GLY A 198 31.39 -4.64 -9.85
N SER A 199 30.21 -4.81 -9.26
CA SER A 199 29.29 -3.70 -8.98
C SER A 199 29.93 -2.69 -8.04
N GLN A 200 29.83 -1.42 -8.40
CA GLN A 200 30.28 -0.28 -7.58
C GLN A 200 29.13 0.54 -7.00
N THR A 201 27.92 0.38 -7.55
CA THR A 201 26.72 1.13 -7.12
C THR A 201 25.52 0.21 -7.09
N ILE A 202 24.88 0.03 -5.92
CA ILE A 202 23.75 -0.86 -5.72
C ILE A 202 22.58 -0.08 -5.10
N ALA A 203 21.44 -0.06 -5.79
CA ALA A 203 20.19 0.47 -5.27
C ALA A 203 19.33 -0.64 -4.68
N ILE A 204 18.89 -0.48 -3.45
CA ILE A 204 17.97 -1.40 -2.78
C ILE A 204 16.64 -0.69 -2.58
N LEU A 205 15.56 -1.21 -3.16
CA LEU A 205 14.22 -0.71 -2.94
C LEU A 205 13.42 -1.70 -2.10
N PRO A 206 13.04 -1.31 -0.86
CA PRO A 206 12.22 -2.15 0.01
C PRO A 206 10.77 -2.15 -0.46
N TYR A 207 10.28 -3.29 -0.94
CA TYR A 207 8.87 -3.50 -1.29
C TYR A 207 8.07 -3.86 -0.03
N PHE A 208 7.96 -2.86 0.83
CA PHE A 208 7.18 -2.88 2.07
C PHE A 208 6.26 -1.66 2.10
N LEU A 209 5.05 -1.84 2.62
CA LEU A 209 4.08 -0.75 2.63
C LEU A 209 4.45 0.34 3.63
N PHE A 210 4.80 -0.04 4.86
CA PHE A 210 5.12 0.90 5.94
C PHE A 210 6.42 0.53 6.66
N ALA A 211 7.04 1.53 7.27
CA ALA A 211 8.16 1.34 8.18
C ALA A 211 7.70 0.55 9.42
N GLY A 212 8.58 -0.31 9.93
CA GLY A 212 8.34 -1.16 11.09
C GLY A 212 9.61 -1.91 11.51
N GLY A 213 9.48 -2.93 12.36
CA GLY A 213 10.64 -3.68 12.88
C GLY A 213 11.50 -4.29 11.78
N ILE A 214 10.89 -4.83 10.73
CA ILE A 214 11.62 -5.44 9.60
C ILE A 214 12.40 -4.39 8.83
N THR A 215 11.80 -3.26 8.48
CA THR A 215 12.50 -2.21 7.72
C THR A 215 13.64 -1.58 8.55
N ALA A 216 13.46 -1.42 9.86
CA ALA A 216 14.54 -0.97 10.74
C ALA A 216 15.71 -1.97 10.80
N ALA A 217 15.43 -3.28 10.81
CA ALA A 217 16.46 -4.30 10.75
C ALA A 217 17.17 -4.33 9.37
N ILE A 218 16.44 -4.07 8.28
CA ILE A 218 17.02 -3.92 6.93
C ILE A 218 17.96 -2.70 6.89
N GLU A 219 17.55 -1.56 7.46
CA GLU A 219 18.38 -0.34 7.54
C GLU A 219 19.69 -0.63 8.27
N ALA A 220 19.64 -1.30 9.42
CA ALA A 220 20.83 -1.70 10.18
C ALA A 220 21.74 -2.64 9.36
N GLN A 221 21.16 -3.64 8.69
CA GLN A 221 21.92 -4.58 7.86
C GLN A 221 22.62 -3.88 6.68
N VAL A 222 21.92 -2.96 6.00
CA VAL A 222 22.50 -2.19 4.89
C VAL A 222 23.62 -1.28 5.39
N PHE A 223 23.47 -0.66 6.56
CA PHE A 223 24.51 0.13 7.18
C PHE A 223 25.78 -0.70 7.45
N GLU A 224 25.64 -1.89 8.05
CA GLU A 224 26.76 -2.81 8.30
C GLU A 224 27.46 -3.23 7.00
N LEU A 225 26.70 -3.57 5.96
CA LEU A 225 27.25 -3.94 4.66
C LEU A 225 27.97 -2.79 3.97
N SER A 226 27.47 -1.57 4.11
CA SER A 226 28.15 -0.37 3.60
C SER A 226 29.48 -0.11 4.31
N GLN A 227 29.56 -0.37 5.63
CA GLN A 227 30.82 -0.27 6.38
C GLN A 227 31.82 -1.35 5.96
N LYS A 228 31.35 -2.57 5.68
CA LYS A 228 32.18 -3.68 5.20
C LYS A 228 32.75 -3.45 3.80
N HIS A 229 31.99 -2.73 2.95
CA HIS A 229 32.35 -2.48 1.54
C HIS A 229 32.42 -0.97 1.23
N PRO A 230 33.40 -0.22 1.80
CA PRO A 230 33.44 1.24 1.71
C PRO A 230 33.67 1.78 0.30
N ASN A 231 34.14 0.95 -0.63
CA ASN A 231 34.33 1.31 -2.04
C ASN A 231 33.10 1.08 -2.91
N VAL A 232 31.99 0.55 -2.34
CA VAL A 232 30.73 0.31 -3.04
C VAL A 232 29.66 1.24 -2.47
N ASN A 233 29.02 1.99 -3.36
CA ASN A 233 27.90 2.84 -2.96
C ASN A 233 26.62 2.01 -2.87
N ILE A 234 26.18 1.66 -1.65
CA ILE A 234 24.95 0.93 -1.40
C ILE A 234 23.90 1.91 -0.88
N SER A 235 22.85 2.13 -1.67
CA SER A 235 21.76 3.04 -1.33
C SER A 235 20.47 2.27 -1.04
N LEU A 236 19.84 2.60 0.09
CA LEU A 236 18.55 2.04 0.50
C LEU A 236 17.45 3.07 0.29
N GLY A 237 16.47 2.72 -0.55
CA GLY A 237 15.24 3.49 -0.71
C GLY A 237 14.31 3.36 0.50
N LYS A 238 13.23 4.12 0.48
CA LYS A 238 12.20 4.08 1.53
C LYS A 238 11.09 3.09 1.18
N SER A 239 10.42 2.55 2.20
CA SER A 239 9.12 1.90 2.02
C SER A 239 8.10 2.87 1.41
N LEU A 240 7.00 2.36 0.81
CA LEU A 240 6.00 3.19 0.12
C LEU A 240 5.44 4.30 1.02
N GLY A 241 5.20 4.00 2.29
CA GLY A 241 4.80 4.97 3.31
C GLY A 241 3.37 5.50 3.16
N ALA A 242 2.92 6.24 4.17
CA ALA A 242 1.64 6.95 4.13
C ALA A 242 1.84 8.32 3.46
N THR A 243 1.86 8.34 2.14
CA THR A 243 2.10 9.52 1.32
C THR A 243 0.84 9.99 0.60
N GLY A 244 0.80 11.28 0.21
CA GLY A 244 -0.28 11.82 -0.62
C GLY A 244 -0.40 11.13 -1.97
N GLU A 245 0.73 10.67 -2.53
CA GLU A 245 0.78 9.92 -3.78
C GLU A 245 0.15 8.52 -3.64
N LEU A 246 0.44 7.80 -2.54
CA LEU A 246 -0.21 6.52 -2.28
C LEU A 246 -1.73 6.69 -2.04
N ALA A 247 -2.13 7.76 -1.36
CA ALA A 247 -3.54 8.09 -1.17
C ALA A 247 -4.25 8.38 -2.51
N GLU A 248 -3.57 9.06 -3.45
CA GLU A 248 -4.08 9.32 -4.80
C GLU A 248 -4.30 8.03 -5.60
N ILE A 249 -3.32 7.13 -5.60
CA ILE A 249 -3.45 5.81 -6.22
C ILE A 249 -4.66 5.05 -5.66
N ILE A 250 -4.85 5.07 -4.33
CA ILE A 250 -6.01 4.41 -3.69
C ILE A 250 -7.32 5.06 -4.15
N VAL A 251 -7.37 6.38 -4.27
CA VAL A 251 -8.55 7.09 -4.73
C VAL A 251 -8.83 6.83 -6.21
N GLU A 252 -7.83 6.90 -7.06
CA GLU A 252 -8.01 6.76 -8.52
C GLU A 252 -8.38 5.33 -8.93
N GLU A 253 -7.73 4.32 -8.37
CA GLU A 253 -7.91 2.92 -8.77
C GLU A 253 -8.82 2.11 -7.83
N GLY A 254 -8.92 2.50 -6.58
CA GLY A 254 -9.82 1.87 -5.60
C GLY A 254 -11.27 2.34 -5.71
N TRP A 255 -11.53 3.44 -6.43
CA TRP A 255 -12.84 4.11 -6.47
C TRP A 255 -13.79 3.63 -7.57
N GLY A 256 -13.36 2.83 -8.50
CA GLY A 256 -14.14 2.35 -9.65
C GLY A 256 -15.37 1.49 -9.30
#